data_ea2c837eaed812a1166b175bb8838d70
#
_entry.id   ea2c837eaed812a1166b175bb8838d70
#
_cell.length_a   1.000
_cell.length_b   1.000
_cell.length_c   1.000
_cell.angle_alpha   90.00
_cell.angle_beta   90.00
_cell.angle_gamma   90.00
#
_symmetry.space_group_name_H-M   'P 1'
#
loop_
_entity.id
_entity.type
_entity.pdbx_description
1 polymer ?
#
loop_
_entity_poly.entity_id
_entity_poly.type
_entity_poly.pdbx_seq_one_letter_code
_entity_poly.pdbx_strand_id
1 'polypeptide(L)'
;MIDQLFRLLYRLAYRGMRVYWALARPRTHGALVALWSGGEILLVRNSYTPYHSLPGGYVRRRETALEAARRELLEEVGLSLGAEGLARVVDVHHGWEGKRDHVEIFEAELPERPRVRVDGREVVAAAFYPPARALALDLFPPVRQAIERRWGAAAGRGKAGLPAPGPAARSGG
;
A
#
# COMPACT_ATOMS: atom_id res chain seq x y z
N MET A 1 -13.93 -24.06 8.66
CA MET A 1 -14.76 -24.45 7.49
C MET A 1 -15.41 -23.25 6.79
N ILE A 2 -16.14 -22.41 7.50
CA ILE A 2 -16.85 -21.24 6.94
C ILE A 2 -15.89 -20.28 6.23
N ASP A 3 -14.76 -19.92 6.81
CA ASP A 3 -13.79 -19.00 6.21
C ASP A 3 -13.13 -19.54 4.93
N GLN A 4 -12.94 -20.86 4.83
CA GLN A 4 -12.45 -21.49 3.60
C GLN A 4 -13.47 -21.39 2.46
N LEU A 5 -14.77 -21.50 2.76
CA LEU A 5 -15.85 -21.29 1.80
C LEU A 5 -15.85 -19.84 1.30
N PHE A 6 -15.76 -18.86 2.21
CA PHE A 6 -15.68 -17.45 1.81
C PHE A 6 -14.46 -17.18 0.93
N ARG A 7 -13.28 -17.70 1.27
CA ARG A 7 -12.07 -17.55 0.43
C ARG A 7 -12.26 -18.17 -0.96
N LEU A 8 -12.94 -19.30 -1.07
CA LEU A 8 -13.26 -19.90 -2.37
C LEU A 8 -14.22 -19.01 -3.17
N LEU A 9 -15.27 -18.49 -2.53
CA LEU A 9 -16.22 -17.56 -3.17
C LEU A 9 -15.52 -16.28 -3.66
N TYR A 10 -14.64 -15.69 -2.87
CA TYR A 10 -13.84 -14.54 -3.29
C TYR A 10 -12.97 -14.85 -4.52
N ARG A 11 -12.30 -16.02 -4.55
CA ARG A 11 -11.50 -16.44 -5.71
C ARG A 11 -12.34 -16.64 -6.97
N LEU A 12 -13.51 -17.24 -6.84
CA LEU A 12 -14.43 -17.44 -7.98
C LEU A 12 -14.99 -16.10 -8.47
N ALA A 13 -15.44 -15.24 -7.56
CA ALA A 13 -15.91 -13.89 -7.88
C ALA A 13 -14.80 -13.06 -8.56
N TYR A 14 -13.59 -13.10 -8.05
CA TYR A 14 -12.45 -12.41 -8.66
C TYR A 14 -12.13 -12.92 -10.07
N ARG A 15 -12.17 -14.24 -10.30
CA ARG A 15 -12.00 -14.82 -11.65
C ARG A 15 -13.07 -14.33 -12.62
N GLY A 16 -14.33 -14.32 -12.19
CA GLY A 16 -15.44 -13.78 -12.99
C GLY A 16 -15.27 -12.29 -13.28
N MET A 17 -14.86 -11.50 -12.27
CA MET A 17 -14.57 -10.08 -12.44
C MET A 17 -13.42 -9.84 -13.42
N ARG A 18 -12.36 -10.65 -13.40
CA ARG A 18 -11.26 -10.52 -14.37
C ARG A 18 -11.71 -10.71 -15.81
N VAL A 19 -12.60 -11.68 -16.06
CA VAL A 19 -13.20 -11.88 -17.39
C VAL A 19 -14.02 -10.65 -17.79
N TYR A 20 -14.87 -10.16 -16.89
CA TYR A 20 -15.63 -8.94 -17.11
C TYR A 20 -14.72 -7.73 -17.41
N TRP A 21 -13.64 -7.53 -16.64
CA TRP A 21 -12.69 -6.44 -16.87
C TRP A 21 -11.95 -6.54 -18.20
N ALA A 22 -11.57 -7.75 -18.62
CA ALA A 22 -10.93 -7.96 -19.91
C ALA A 22 -11.83 -7.54 -21.07
N LEU A 23 -13.15 -7.74 -20.95
CA LEU A 23 -14.14 -7.42 -21.98
C LEU A 23 -14.61 -5.96 -21.91
N ALA A 24 -15.01 -5.51 -20.71
CA ALA A 24 -15.67 -4.20 -20.52
C ALA A 24 -14.67 -3.05 -20.32
N ARG A 25 -13.42 -3.35 -19.91
CA ARG A 25 -12.37 -2.35 -19.59
C ARG A 25 -12.89 -1.19 -18.74
N PRO A 26 -13.53 -1.46 -17.60
CA PRO A 26 -14.18 -0.43 -16.81
C PRO A 26 -13.16 0.57 -16.25
N ARG A 27 -13.67 1.77 -15.96
CA ARG A 27 -12.92 2.72 -15.14
C ARG A 27 -13.19 2.39 -13.68
N THR A 28 -12.12 2.22 -12.90
CA THR A 28 -12.19 1.96 -11.47
C THR A 28 -11.42 3.03 -10.71
N HIS A 29 -11.83 3.30 -9.49
CA HIS A 29 -11.16 4.25 -8.60
C HIS A 29 -10.89 3.56 -7.27
N GLY A 30 -9.62 3.45 -6.90
CA GLY A 30 -9.14 2.82 -5.68
C GLY A 30 -8.47 3.82 -4.75
N ALA A 31 -8.60 3.58 -3.44
CA ALA A 31 -7.94 4.35 -2.40
C ALA A 31 -7.25 3.40 -1.42
N LEU A 32 -5.96 3.60 -1.20
CA LEU A 32 -5.09 2.75 -0.39
C LEU A 32 -4.40 3.55 0.71
N VAL A 33 -3.94 2.89 1.77
CA VAL A 33 -3.21 3.52 2.88
C VAL A 33 -1.83 2.91 3.04
N ALA A 34 -0.78 3.71 2.80
CA ALA A 34 0.60 3.40 3.13
C ALA A 34 0.85 3.72 4.61
N LEU A 35 0.68 2.74 5.47
CA LEU A 35 0.84 2.89 6.91
C LEU A 35 2.26 2.49 7.31
N TRP A 36 2.99 3.41 7.91
CA TRP A 36 4.35 3.24 8.36
C TRP A 36 4.45 3.24 9.88
N SER A 37 5.39 2.47 10.41
CA SER A 37 5.78 2.51 11.83
C SER A 37 7.21 2.00 11.98
N GLY A 38 8.06 2.76 12.64
CA GLY A 38 9.46 2.38 12.84
C GLY A 38 10.26 2.14 11.55
N GLY A 39 9.90 2.84 10.45
CA GLY A 39 10.54 2.68 9.14
C GLY A 39 10.07 1.45 8.34
N GLU A 40 9.10 0.68 8.83
CA GLU A 40 8.49 -0.45 8.14
C GLU A 40 7.09 -0.10 7.64
N ILE A 41 6.68 -0.71 6.52
CA ILE A 41 5.37 -0.50 5.88
C ILE A 41 4.44 -1.68 6.12
N LEU A 42 3.19 -1.40 6.43
CA LEU A 42 2.14 -2.42 6.53
C LEU A 42 1.72 -2.88 5.12
N LEU A 43 1.87 -4.17 4.85
CA LEU A 43 1.32 -4.82 3.67
C LEU A 43 0.25 -5.82 4.07
N VAL A 44 -0.75 -5.96 3.20
CA VAL A 44 -1.82 -6.95 3.31
C VAL A 44 -1.74 -7.96 2.16
N ARG A 45 -2.27 -9.15 2.38
CA ARG A 45 -2.44 -10.18 1.37
C ARG A 45 -3.89 -10.63 1.33
N ASN A 46 -4.53 -10.43 0.19
CA ASN A 46 -5.90 -10.84 -0.02
C ASN A 46 -5.97 -12.34 -0.39
N SER A 47 -7.07 -12.99 -0.07
CA SER A 47 -7.28 -14.42 -0.31
C SER A 47 -7.37 -14.78 -1.81
N TYR A 48 -7.61 -13.80 -2.66
CA TYR A 48 -7.93 -13.96 -4.08
C TYR A 48 -6.89 -13.37 -5.05
N THR A 49 -5.94 -12.54 -4.56
CA THR A 49 -4.84 -12.00 -5.39
C THR A 49 -3.53 -12.70 -5.08
N PRO A 50 -2.64 -12.86 -6.07
CA PRO A 50 -1.32 -13.46 -5.85
C PRO A 50 -0.29 -12.49 -5.27
N TYR A 51 -0.56 -11.18 -5.33
CA TYR A 51 0.37 -10.12 -4.91
C TYR A 51 -0.04 -9.50 -3.57
N HIS A 52 0.91 -8.81 -2.95
CA HIS A 52 0.67 -7.99 -1.77
C HIS A 52 0.22 -6.58 -2.16
N SER A 53 -0.59 -5.98 -1.31
CA SER A 53 -1.09 -4.62 -1.45
C SER A 53 -0.96 -3.85 -0.13
N LEU A 54 -1.37 -2.59 -0.17
CA LEU A 54 -1.68 -1.81 1.02
C LEU A 54 -3.14 -2.06 1.41
N PRO A 55 -3.53 -1.84 2.67
CA PRO A 55 -4.94 -1.76 3.05
C PRO A 55 -5.67 -0.75 2.16
N GLY A 56 -6.86 -1.13 1.67
CA GLY A 56 -7.65 -0.26 0.83
C GLY A 56 -8.50 -0.99 -0.19
N GLY A 57 -9.37 -0.24 -0.86
CA GLY A 57 -10.33 -0.79 -1.82
C GLY A 57 -10.93 0.26 -2.74
N TYR A 58 -12.09 -0.06 -3.29
CA TYR A 58 -12.75 0.84 -4.23
C TYR A 58 -13.46 2.00 -3.54
N VAL A 59 -13.32 3.19 -4.14
CA VAL A 59 -14.12 4.37 -3.79
C VAL A 59 -15.57 4.14 -4.21
N ARG A 60 -16.48 4.22 -3.24
CA ARG A 60 -17.93 4.01 -3.46
C ARG A 60 -18.56 5.28 -4.03
N ARG A 61 -19.76 5.14 -4.60
CA ARG A 61 -20.52 6.30 -5.07
C ARG A 61 -20.79 7.26 -3.92
N ARG A 62 -20.50 8.55 -4.11
CA ARG A 62 -20.63 9.64 -3.13
C ARG A 62 -19.62 9.59 -1.97
N GLU A 63 -18.56 8.82 -2.09
CA GLU A 63 -17.45 8.74 -1.17
C GLU A 63 -16.23 9.43 -1.77
N THR A 64 -15.48 10.17 -0.98
CA THR A 64 -14.16 10.67 -1.39
C THR A 64 -13.12 9.55 -1.27
N ALA A 65 -12.00 9.68 -1.97
CA ALA A 65 -10.92 8.70 -1.85
C ALA A 65 -10.37 8.61 -0.42
N LEU A 66 -10.31 9.73 0.31
CA LEU A 66 -9.86 9.75 1.70
C LEU A 66 -10.84 9.01 2.63
N GLU A 67 -12.14 9.19 2.44
CA GLU A 67 -13.17 8.46 3.20
C GLU A 67 -13.09 6.96 2.92
N ALA A 68 -12.93 6.56 1.64
CA ALA A 68 -12.74 5.17 1.24
C ALA A 68 -11.50 4.57 1.91
N ALA A 69 -10.36 5.27 1.84
CA ALA A 69 -9.12 4.83 2.46
C ALA A 69 -9.27 4.57 3.97
N ARG A 70 -9.95 5.47 4.68
CA ARG A 70 -10.21 5.34 6.13
C ARG A 70 -11.17 4.19 6.44
N ARG A 71 -12.22 4.02 5.66
CA ARG A 71 -13.19 2.93 5.81
C ARG A 71 -12.51 1.58 5.60
N GLU A 72 -11.76 1.42 4.52
CA GLU A 72 -11.06 0.17 4.20
C GLU A 72 -9.98 -0.17 5.25
N LEU A 73 -9.25 0.85 5.75
CA LEU A 73 -8.27 0.66 6.81
C LEU A 73 -8.94 0.07 8.08
N LEU A 74 -10.14 0.53 8.41
CA LEU A 74 -10.90 -0.01 9.54
C LEU A 74 -11.45 -1.40 9.23
N GLU A 75 -12.05 -1.61 8.05
CA GLU A 75 -12.67 -2.87 7.65
C GLU A 75 -11.64 -4.00 7.53
N GLU A 76 -10.46 -3.74 6.90
CA GLU A 76 -9.45 -4.76 6.60
C GLU A 76 -8.47 -5.06 7.73
N VAL A 77 -8.06 -4.04 8.49
CA VAL A 77 -6.98 -4.20 9.49
C VAL A 77 -7.35 -3.68 10.89
N GLY A 78 -8.58 -3.19 11.07
CA GLY A 78 -9.12 -2.79 12.37
C GLY A 78 -8.53 -1.48 12.91
N LEU A 79 -7.97 -0.63 12.06
CA LEU A 79 -7.35 0.63 12.44
C LEU A 79 -8.19 1.82 12.01
N SER A 80 -8.36 2.80 12.92
CA SER A 80 -9.05 4.05 12.65
C SER A 80 -8.08 5.22 12.75
N LEU A 81 -7.98 6.01 11.69
CA LEU A 81 -7.16 7.23 11.65
C LEU A 81 -8.04 8.45 11.31
N GLY A 82 -7.71 9.61 11.88
CA GLY A 82 -8.29 10.88 11.49
C GLY A 82 -7.88 11.29 10.08
N ALA A 83 -8.66 12.18 9.46
CA ALA A 83 -8.34 12.70 8.13
C ALA A 83 -7.02 13.50 8.12
N GLU A 84 -6.73 14.21 9.20
CA GLU A 84 -5.53 15.02 9.42
C GLU A 84 -4.24 14.18 9.49
N GLY A 85 -4.36 12.87 9.81
CA GLY A 85 -3.25 11.92 9.88
C GLY A 85 -2.87 11.31 8.54
N LEU A 86 -3.59 11.61 7.46
CA LEU A 86 -3.45 10.97 6.14
C LEU A 86 -3.12 12.01 5.07
N ALA A 87 -1.92 11.93 4.50
CA ALA A 87 -1.48 12.78 3.39
C ALA A 87 -1.49 11.99 2.07
N ARG A 88 -2.10 12.54 1.00
CA ARG A 88 -2.04 11.91 -0.33
C ARG A 88 -0.64 12.01 -0.92
N VAL A 89 -0.06 10.88 -1.26
CA VAL A 89 1.33 10.79 -1.76
C VAL A 89 1.43 10.22 -3.17
N VAL A 90 0.43 9.46 -3.63
CA VAL A 90 0.35 8.91 -5.00
C VAL A 90 -1.03 9.19 -5.55
N ASP A 91 -1.08 9.58 -6.81
CA ASP A 91 -2.30 9.82 -7.60
C ASP A 91 -1.96 9.42 -9.03
N VAL A 92 -2.38 8.23 -9.44
CA VAL A 92 -1.96 7.65 -10.72
C VAL A 92 -3.12 7.00 -11.47
N HIS A 93 -3.08 7.14 -12.79
CA HIS A 93 -3.93 6.40 -13.71
C HIS A 93 -3.09 5.35 -14.43
N HIS A 94 -3.51 4.10 -14.37
CA HIS A 94 -2.79 3.01 -15.04
C HIS A 94 -3.74 1.91 -15.53
N GLY A 95 -3.24 1.08 -16.44
CA GLY A 95 -3.95 -0.14 -16.86
C GLY A 95 -3.53 -1.31 -15.99
N TRP A 96 -4.49 -2.00 -15.37
CA TRP A 96 -4.24 -3.19 -14.57
C TRP A 96 -5.35 -4.21 -14.73
N GLU A 97 -5.01 -5.45 -15.02
CA GLU A 97 -5.96 -6.56 -15.17
C GLU A 97 -7.14 -6.26 -16.13
N GLY A 98 -6.90 -5.47 -17.17
CA GLY A 98 -7.93 -5.07 -18.14
C GLY A 98 -8.75 -3.85 -17.73
N LYS A 99 -8.54 -3.26 -16.55
CA LYS A 99 -9.20 -2.03 -16.08
C LYS A 99 -8.41 -0.78 -16.47
N ARG A 100 -9.09 0.35 -16.49
CA ARG A 100 -8.49 1.70 -16.43
C ARG A 100 -8.61 2.17 -14.98
N ASP A 101 -7.56 1.96 -14.24
CA ASP A 101 -7.55 2.18 -12.80
C ASP A 101 -7.01 3.56 -12.45
N HIS A 102 -7.73 4.30 -11.62
CA HIS A 102 -7.27 5.49 -10.93
C HIS A 102 -7.00 5.09 -9.49
N VAL A 103 -5.78 5.27 -9.00
CA VAL A 103 -5.38 4.87 -7.65
C VAL A 103 -4.80 6.06 -6.91
N GLU A 104 -5.40 6.37 -5.76
CA GLU A 104 -4.87 7.32 -4.79
C GLU A 104 -4.30 6.57 -3.58
N ILE A 105 -3.07 6.91 -3.17
CA ILE A 105 -2.47 6.35 -1.95
C ILE A 105 -2.28 7.48 -0.95
N PHE A 106 -2.83 7.27 0.23
CA PHE A 106 -2.66 8.13 1.39
C PHE A 106 -1.61 7.52 2.32
N GLU A 107 -0.78 8.35 2.93
CA GLU A 107 0.31 7.92 3.80
C GLU A 107 0.10 8.43 5.22
N ALA A 108 0.40 7.58 6.19
CA ALA A 108 0.49 7.96 7.60
C ALA A 108 1.72 7.29 8.23
N GLU A 109 2.35 8.00 9.18
CA GLU A 109 3.38 7.46 10.07
C GLU A 109 2.82 7.35 11.47
N LEU A 110 2.92 6.16 12.07
CA LEU A 110 2.50 5.93 13.44
C LEU A 110 3.73 5.89 14.36
N PRO A 111 3.67 6.56 15.52
CA PRO A 111 4.78 6.57 16.47
C PRO A 111 5.05 5.18 17.05
N GLU A 112 4.01 4.37 17.18
CA GLU A 112 4.09 3.00 17.69
C GLU A 112 3.43 2.03 16.71
N ARG A 113 3.92 0.77 16.67
CA ARG A 113 3.35 -0.28 15.83
C ARG A 113 1.98 -0.69 16.36
N PRO A 114 0.91 -0.47 15.60
CA PRO A 114 -0.43 -0.81 16.03
C PRO A 114 -0.64 -2.32 16.04
N ARG A 115 -1.60 -2.77 16.84
CA ARG A 115 -2.11 -4.13 16.76
C ARG A 115 -3.09 -4.24 15.59
N VAL A 116 -2.69 -4.97 14.57
CA VAL A 116 -3.49 -5.22 13.36
C VAL A 116 -4.39 -6.45 13.57
N ARG A 117 -5.63 -6.38 13.09
CA ARG A 117 -6.59 -7.49 13.07
C ARG A 117 -7.14 -7.67 11.66
N VAL A 118 -7.01 -8.86 11.10
CA VAL A 118 -7.59 -9.21 9.80
C VAL A 118 -8.81 -10.11 9.99
N ASP A 119 -9.78 -10.02 9.07
CA ASP A 119 -11.00 -10.85 9.10
C ASP A 119 -10.73 -12.32 8.76
N GLY A 120 -9.60 -12.62 8.12
CA GLY A 120 -9.19 -13.95 7.70
C GLY A 120 -9.97 -14.49 6.49
N ARG A 121 -10.88 -13.72 5.92
CA ARG A 121 -11.71 -14.07 4.75
C ARG A 121 -11.23 -13.38 3.49
N GLU A 122 -11.39 -12.07 3.43
CA GLU A 122 -10.86 -11.25 2.36
C GLU A 122 -9.37 -11.02 2.55
N VAL A 123 -8.96 -10.39 3.63
CA VAL A 123 -7.57 -10.22 4.02
C VAL A 123 -7.14 -11.41 4.89
N VAL A 124 -6.17 -12.18 4.41
CA VAL A 124 -5.69 -13.40 5.08
C VAL A 124 -4.41 -13.20 5.87
N ALA A 125 -3.67 -12.13 5.59
CA ALA A 125 -2.47 -11.76 6.33
C ALA A 125 -2.22 -10.26 6.23
N ALA A 126 -1.68 -9.68 7.31
CA ALA A 126 -1.16 -8.34 7.36
C ALA A 126 0.10 -8.32 8.21
N ALA A 127 1.17 -7.68 7.73
CA ALA A 127 2.43 -7.58 8.45
C ALA A 127 3.20 -6.33 8.03
N PHE A 128 4.05 -5.84 8.94
CA PHE A 128 4.99 -4.78 8.66
C PHE A 128 6.27 -5.34 8.05
N TYR A 129 6.77 -4.69 7.01
CA TYR A 129 7.97 -5.09 6.27
C TYR A 129 8.95 -3.93 6.15
N PRO A 130 10.25 -4.16 6.35
CA PRO A 130 11.28 -3.22 5.91
C PRO A 130 11.17 -2.97 4.41
N PRO A 131 11.40 -1.73 3.90
CA PRO A 131 11.22 -1.38 2.49
C PRO A 131 11.93 -2.32 1.52
N ALA A 132 13.17 -2.69 1.82
CA ALA A 132 13.95 -3.61 0.97
C ALA A 132 13.28 -4.99 0.84
N ARG A 133 12.69 -5.51 1.93
CA ARG A 133 11.95 -6.78 1.90
C ARG A 133 10.61 -6.64 1.20
N ALA A 134 9.90 -5.54 1.44
CA ALA A 134 8.63 -5.24 0.76
C ALA A 134 8.82 -5.21 -0.76
N LEU A 135 9.87 -4.54 -1.25
CA LEU A 135 10.17 -4.43 -2.69
C LEU A 135 10.60 -5.75 -3.35
N ALA A 136 11.03 -6.74 -2.57
CA ALA A 136 11.32 -8.09 -3.06
C ALA A 136 10.07 -8.96 -3.22
N LEU A 137 8.90 -8.51 -2.73
CA LEU A 137 7.63 -9.21 -2.89
C LEU A 137 6.97 -8.86 -4.22
N ASP A 138 6.02 -9.74 -4.62
CA ASP A 138 5.08 -9.41 -5.67
C ASP A 138 4.12 -8.34 -5.15
N LEU A 139 4.16 -7.16 -5.75
CA LEU A 139 3.40 -5.98 -5.30
C LEU A 139 2.47 -5.49 -6.40
N PHE A 140 1.30 -4.99 -6.00
CA PHE A 140 0.50 -4.14 -6.86
C PHE A 140 1.32 -2.90 -7.30
N PRO A 141 1.42 -2.57 -8.61
CA PRO A 141 2.38 -1.57 -9.08
C PRO A 141 2.37 -0.20 -8.40
N PRO A 142 1.21 0.42 -8.10
CA PRO A 142 1.16 1.68 -7.34
C PRO A 142 1.77 1.58 -5.94
N VAL A 143 1.68 0.40 -5.31
CA VAL A 143 2.28 0.16 -3.98
C VAL A 143 3.80 0.20 -4.07
N ARG A 144 4.38 -0.44 -5.09
CA ARG A 144 5.82 -0.37 -5.36
C ARG A 144 6.28 1.07 -5.50
N GLN A 145 5.58 1.86 -6.29
CA GLN A 145 5.88 3.29 -6.51
C GLN A 145 5.85 4.09 -5.19
N ALA A 146 4.87 3.85 -4.32
CA ALA A 146 4.78 4.53 -3.02
C ALA A 146 5.99 4.20 -2.13
N ILE A 147 6.39 2.93 -2.07
CA ILE A 147 7.53 2.48 -1.27
C ILE A 147 8.83 3.09 -1.81
N GLU A 148 9.07 2.99 -3.11
CA GLU A 148 10.28 3.52 -3.76
C GLU A 148 10.42 5.03 -3.57
N ARG A 149 9.32 5.78 -3.71
CA ARG A 149 9.28 7.23 -3.48
C ARG A 149 9.75 7.59 -2.06
N ARG A 150 9.19 6.94 -1.04
CA ARG A 150 9.53 7.23 0.36
C ARG A 150 10.94 6.77 0.71
N TRP A 151 11.31 5.57 0.30
CA TRP A 151 12.63 5.00 0.59
C TRP A 151 13.76 5.75 -0.14
N GLY A 152 13.56 6.12 -1.42
CA GLY A 152 14.48 6.96 -2.16
C GLY A 152 14.67 8.35 -1.54
N ALA A 153 13.59 8.98 -1.06
CA ALA A 153 13.65 10.25 -0.36
C ALA A 153 14.40 10.15 0.99
N ALA A 154 14.30 9.02 1.69
CA ALA A 154 15.04 8.76 2.94
C ALA A 154 16.54 8.54 2.67
N ALA A 155 16.89 7.78 1.62
CA ALA A 155 18.27 7.54 1.20
C ALA A 155 18.98 8.82 0.73
N GLY A 156 18.24 9.72 0.06
CA GLY A 156 18.74 11.05 -0.35
C GLY A 156 19.04 11.97 0.83
N ARG A 157 18.23 11.93 1.89
CA ARG A 157 18.47 12.70 3.12
C ARG A 157 19.68 12.19 3.92
N GLY A 158 19.93 10.89 3.91
CA GLY A 158 21.11 10.31 4.58
C GLY A 158 22.45 10.68 3.91
N LYS A 159 22.44 10.97 2.60
CA LYS A 159 23.65 11.41 1.87
C LYS A 159 23.94 12.91 2.01
N ALA A 160 22.95 13.73 2.30
CA ALA A 160 23.12 15.18 2.47
C ALA A 160 23.74 15.58 3.84
N GLY A 161 23.89 14.63 4.76
CA GLY A 161 24.41 14.87 6.12
C GLY A 161 25.87 14.47 6.36
N LEU A 162 26.61 14.00 5.35
CA LEU A 162 28.06 13.79 5.53
C LEU A 162 28.82 15.10 5.25
N PRO A 163 29.57 15.65 6.24
CA PRO A 163 30.48 16.76 5.98
C PRO A 163 31.53 16.33 4.96
N ALA A 164 31.83 17.22 4.02
CA ALA A 164 32.91 17.01 3.05
C ALA A 164 34.22 16.68 3.80
N PRO A 165 35.05 15.72 3.31
CA PRO A 165 36.35 15.46 3.91
C PRO A 165 37.18 16.74 3.82
N GLY A 166 37.63 17.23 4.98
CA GLY A 166 38.50 18.39 5.09
C GLY A 166 39.78 18.18 4.27
N PRO A 167 40.39 19.27 3.76
CA PRO A 167 41.60 19.16 2.96
C PRO A 167 42.72 18.51 3.77
N ALA A 168 43.35 17.48 3.18
CA ALA A 168 44.48 16.77 3.74
C ALA A 168 45.59 17.78 4.06
N ALA A 169 46.01 17.83 5.34
CA ALA A 169 47.17 18.59 5.77
C ALA A 169 48.40 18.09 5.02
N ARG A 170 48.98 18.94 4.19
CA ARG A 170 50.30 18.69 3.59
C ARG A 170 51.33 18.80 4.72
N SER A 171 51.91 17.65 5.12
CA SER A 171 53.13 17.63 5.93
C SER A 171 54.29 18.10 5.07
N GLY A 172 54.72 19.34 5.29
CA GLY A 172 56.04 19.79 4.86
C GLY A 172 57.06 19.33 5.88
N GLY A 173 58.18 18.83 5.39
CA GLY A 173 59.40 18.53 6.09
C GLY A 173 60.48 18.38 5.07
#